data_c32cd69076bcfcb0af556672b7ca8e30
#
_entry.id   c32cd69076bcfcb0af556672b7ca8e30
#
_cell.length_a   1.000
_cell.length_b   1.000
_cell.length_c   1.000
_cell.angle_alpha   90.00
_cell.angle_beta   90.00
_cell.angle_gamma   90.00
#
_symmetry.space_group_name_H-M   'P 1'
#
loop_
_entity.id
_entity.type
_entity.pdbx_description
1 polymer ?
#
loop_
_entity_poly.entity_id
_entity_poly.type
_entity_poly.pdbx_seq_one_letter_code
_entity_poly.pdbx_strand_id
1 'polypeptide(L)'
;MIAVCAAKFVGYVCKKMGRQGVTWAGKVAIKFCPDILEQLSSQVRKAIFATCGTNGKTTTNNMLCAALEAEGQKVICNHTGSNMLNGVVAAFVLASKWNGKIDADYACIEADEASTRHIFPRISMSTKPSSKASMTMN
;
A
#
# COMPACT_ATOMS: atom_id res chain seq x y z
N MET A 1 -2.15 17.09 1.84
CA MET A 1 -2.52 17.38 0.44
C MET A 1 -1.31 17.63 -0.46
N ILE A 2 -0.43 18.56 -0.15
CA ILE A 2 0.77 18.90 -0.97
C ILE A 2 1.67 17.67 -1.20
N ALA A 3 1.91 16.86 -0.16
CA ALA A 3 2.72 15.65 -0.26
C ALA A 3 2.16 14.60 -1.24
N VAL A 4 0.84 14.42 -1.25
CA VAL A 4 0.16 13.50 -2.19
C VAL A 4 0.24 14.03 -3.62
N CYS A 5 0.04 15.32 -3.83
CA CYS A 5 0.13 15.95 -5.15
C CYS A 5 1.55 15.87 -5.70
N ALA A 6 2.56 16.20 -4.90
CA ALA A 6 3.97 16.12 -5.28
C ALA A 6 4.38 14.66 -5.59
N ALA A 7 4.00 13.71 -4.75
CA ALA A 7 4.30 12.30 -4.96
C ALA A 7 3.58 11.72 -6.19
N LYS A 8 2.35 12.15 -6.47
CA LYS A 8 1.63 11.75 -7.69
C LYS A 8 2.25 12.34 -8.95
N PHE A 9 2.66 13.59 -8.91
CA PHE A 9 3.34 14.21 -10.04
C PHE A 9 4.65 13.48 -10.35
N VAL A 10 5.45 13.20 -9.31
CA VAL A 10 6.66 12.38 -9.44
C VAL A 10 6.32 10.97 -9.94
N GLY A 11 5.29 10.33 -9.40
CA GLY A 11 4.82 9.02 -9.84
C GLY A 11 4.38 8.99 -11.31
N TYR A 12 3.71 10.04 -11.78
CA TYR A 12 3.30 10.18 -13.18
C TYR A 12 4.51 10.32 -14.11
N VAL A 13 5.46 11.19 -13.76
CA VAL A 13 6.72 11.38 -14.51
C VAL A 13 7.53 10.09 -14.51
N CYS A 14 7.62 9.42 -13.38
CA CYS A 14 8.40 8.20 -13.20
C CYS A 14 7.76 6.94 -13.82
N LYS A 15 6.44 6.92 -14.00
CA LYS A 15 5.74 5.84 -14.73
C LYS A 15 6.22 5.75 -16.18
N LYS A 16 6.67 6.88 -16.73
CA LYS A 16 7.28 6.98 -18.06
C LYS A 16 8.73 6.46 -18.08
N MET A 17 9.38 6.33 -16.91
CA MET A 17 10.78 5.89 -16.73
C MET A 17 10.92 4.43 -16.26
N GLY A 18 9.84 3.65 -16.18
CA GLY A 18 9.86 2.22 -15.83
C GLY A 18 9.72 1.89 -14.34
N ARG A 19 9.95 0.60 -13.99
CA ARG A 19 9.68 0.04 -12.64
C ARG A 19 10.34 0.80 -11.47
N GLN A 20 11.48 1.41 -11.67
CA GLN A 20 12.19 2.17 -10.62
C GLN A 20 11.47 3.47 -10.24
N GLY A 21 10.66 4.03 -11.14
CA GLY A 21 9.94 5.27 -10.91
C GLY A 21 8.88 5.20 -9.81
N VAL A 22 8.27 4.03 -9.61
CA VAL A 22 7.26 3.84 -8.57
C VAL A 22 7.85 3.99 -7.17
N THR A 23 9.05 3.44 -6.95
CA THR A 23 9.74 3.53 -5.66
C THR A 23 10.13 4.97 -5.30
N TRP A 24 10.45 5.79 -6.30
CA TRP A 24 10.76 7.20 -6.10
C TRP A 24 9.55 8.01 -5.62
N ALA A 25 8.36 7.70 -6.11
CA ALA A 25 7.14 8.34 -5.61
C ALA A 25 6.94 8.12 -4.11
N GLY A 26 7.19 6.89 -3.63
CA GLY A 26 7.15 6.58 -2.20
C GLY A 26 8.21 7.32 -1.38
N LYS A 27 9.45 7.40 -1.88
CA LYS A 27 10.53 8.16 -1.22
C LYS A 27 10.19 9.65 -1.08
N VAL A 28 9.69 10.25 -2.16
CA VAL A 28 9.27 11.65 -2.15
C VAL A 28 8.11 11.86 -1.19
N ALA A 29 7.12 10.98 -1.21
CA ALA A 29 5.98 11.07 -0.30
C ALA A 29 6.40 11.05 1.18
N ILE A 30 7.27 10.11 1.56
CA ILE A 30 7.78 9.99 2.94
C ILE A 30 8.62 11.22 3.33
N LYS A 31 9.40 11.77 2.40
CA LYS A 31 10.22 12.96 2.66
C LYS A 31 9.38 14.19 2.97
N PHE A 32 8.24 14.35 2.30
CA PHE A 32 7.32 15.47 2.52
C PHE A 32 6.31 15.24 3.65
N CYS A 33 5.97 13.98 3.93
CA CYS A 33 5.05 13.62 4.99
C CYS A 33 5.44 12.24 5.54
N PRO A 34 6.19 12.16 6.65
CA PRO A 34 6.61 10.89 7.25
C PRO A 34 5.45 9.97 7.64
N ASP A 35 4.30 10.56 8.00
CA ASP A 35 3.10 9.85 8.47
C ASP A 35 2.09 9.57 7.34
N ILE A 36 2.51 9.72 6.08
CA ILE A 36 1.62 9.59 4.92
C ILE A 36 1.00 8.18 4.84
N LEU A 37 1.76 7.15 5.22
CA LEU A 37 1.25 5.77 5.20
C LEU A 37 0.14 5.60 6.22
N GLU A 38 0.30 6.13 7.43
CA GLU A 38 -0.73 6.11 8.47
C GLU A 38 -2.00 6.84 8.02
N GLN A 39 -1.84 8.04 7.48
CA GLN A 39 -2.96 8.85 6.98
C GLN A 39 -3.73 8.17 5.84
N LEU A 40 -3.03 7.49 4.94
CA LEU A 40 -3.66 6.81 3.81
C LEU A 40 -4.23 5.44 4.20
N SER A 41 -3.50 4.65 5.00
CA SER A 41 -3.94 3.33 5.42
C SER A 41 -5.19 3.38 6.32
N SER A 42 -5.32 4.41 7.15
CA SER A 42 -6.50 4.62 8.00
C SER A 42 -7.81 4.80 7.21
N GLN A 43 -7.73 5.09 5.93
CA GLN A 43 -8.89 5.27 5.05
C GLN A 43 -9.37 3.97 4.39
N VAL A 44 -8.64 2.87 4.53
CA VAL A 44 -9.07 1.54 4.06
C VAL A 44 -10.24 1.07 4.91
N ARG A 45 -11.34 0.67 4.26
CA ARG A 45 -12.62 0.48 4.95
C ARG A 45 -12.71 -0.81 5.75
N LYS A 46 -12.17 -1.92 5.23
CA LYS A 46 -12.40 -3.27 5.81
C LYS A 46 -11.14 -3.85 6.43
N ALA A 47 -10.11 -4.14 5.63
CA ALA A 47 -8.89 -4.75 6.15
C ALA A 47 -7.65 -4.46 5.28
N ILE A 48 -6.49 -4.60 5.92
CA ILE A 48 -5.18 -4.57 5.25
C ILE A 48 -4.54 -5.93 5.49
N PHE A 49 -4.25 -6.64 4.42
CA PHE A 49 -3.53 -7.91 4.43
C PHE A 49 -2.06 -7.68 4.12
N ALA A 50 -1.19 -8.27 4.89
CA ALA A 50 0.25 -8.24 4.63
C ALA A 50 0.75 -9.66 4.37
N THR A 51 1.30 -9.88 3.17
CA THR A 51 1.92 -11.16 2.80
C THR A 51 3.40 -11.10 3.09
N CYS A 52 3.84 -11.91 4.06
CA CYS A 52 5.23 -12.06 4.47
C CYS A 52 5.68 -13.50 4.21
N GLY A 53 6.96 -13.74 4.08
CA GLY A 53 7.52 -15.08 3.89
C GLY A 53 8.72 -15.08 2.94
N THR A 54 9.42 -16.21 2.84
CA THR A 54 10.64 -16.31 2.04
C THR A 54 10.33 -16.49 0.55
N ASN A 55 9.34 -17.34 0.21
CA ASN A 55 8.96 -17.67 -1.16
C ASN A 55 7.46 -17.49 -1.37
N GLY A 56 7.06 -17.22 -2.62
CA GLY A 56 5.65 -17.17 -3.01
C GLY A 56 4.89 -15.91 -2.60
N LYS A 57 5.52 -14.94 -1.94
CA LYS A 57 4.87 -13.70 -1.48
C LYS A 57 4.08 -12.99 -2.58
N THR A 58 4.72 -12.70 -3.69
CA THR A 58 4.11 -11.97 -4.81
C THR A 58 2.95 -12.76 -5.42
N THR A 59 3.12 -14.08 -5.58
CA THR A 59 2.05 -14.92 -6.11
C THR A 59 0.85 -14.94 -5.18
N THR A 60 1.06 -15.18 -3.88
CA THR A 60 -0.01 -15.20 -2.88
C THR A 60 -0.72 -13.84 -2.78
N ASN A 61 0.05 -12.76 -2.77
CA ASN A 61 -0.50 -11.40 -2.73
C ASN A 61 -1.36 -11.10 -3.96
N ASN A 62 -0.89 -11.46 -5.15
CA ASN A 62 -1.64 -11.25 -6.40
C ASN A 62 -2.89 -12.12 -6.47
N MET A 63 -2.82 -13.37 -6.01
CA MET A 63 -4.00 -14.26 -5.94
C MET A 63 -5.06 -13.70 -4.99
N LEU A 64 -4.66 -13.20 -3.82
CA LEU A 64 -5.56 -12.57 -2.86
C LEU A 64 -6.20 -11.31 -3.45
N CYS A 65 -5.42 -10.44 -4.10
CA CYS A 65 -5.95 -9.28 -4.81
C CYS A 65 -7.00 -9.68 -5.83
N ALA A 66 -6.66 -10.64 -6.70
CA ALA A 66 -7.56 -11.08 -7.75
C ALA A 66 -8.87 -11.69 -7.20
N ALA A 67 -8.78 -12.47 -6.12
CA ALA A 67 -9.96 -13.05 -5.48
C ALA A 67 -10.89 -11.96 -4.91
N LEU A 68 -10.33 -10.97 -4.21
CA LEU A 68 -11.12 -9.86 -3.67
C LEU A 68 -11.72 -8.98 -4.76
N GLU A 69 -11.00 -8.73 -5.84
CA GLU A 69 -11.49 -7.98 -6.99
C GLU A 69 -12.60 -8.73 -7.71
N ALA A 70 -12.50 -10.06 -7.82
CA ALA A 70 -13.56 -10.90 -8.38
C ALA A 70 -14.87 -10.84 -7.59
N GLU A 71 -14.77 -10.63 -6.27
CA GLU A 71 -15.91 -10.38 -5.37
C GLU A 71 -16.42 -8.92 -5.43
N GLY A 72 -15.95 -8.13 -6.38
CA GLY A 72 -16.37 -6.74 -6.58
C GLY A 72 -15.81 -5.76 -5.55
N GLN A 73 -14.79 -6.14 -4.79
CA GLN A 73 -14.17 -5.27 -3.80
C GLN A 73 -13.14 -4.34 -4.46
N LYS A 74 -12.98 -3.14 -3.91
CA LYS A 74 -11.93 -2.22 -4.32
C LYS A 74 -10.65 -2.51 -3.54
N VAL A 75 -9.60 -2.94 -4.23
CA VAL A 75 -8.36 -3.41 -3.61
C VAL A 75 -7.17 -2.54 -4.00
N ILE A 76 -6.37 -2.17 -3.01
CA ILE A 76 -5.03 -1.60 -3.23
C ILE A 76 -4.04 -2.76 -3.22
N CYS A 77 -3.24 -2.89 -4.27
CA CYS A 77 -2.24 -3.93 -4.37
C CYS A 77 -0.88 -3.37 -4.81
N ASN A 78 0.21 -3.79 -4.15
CA ASN A 78 1.55 -3.41 -4.58
C ASN A 78 2.13 -4.46 -5.56
N HIS A 79 1.56 -4.55 -6.75
CA HIS A 79 1.94 -5.52 -7.80
C HIS A 79 3.41 -5.46 -8.24
N THR A 80 4.12 -4.40 -7.91
CA THR A 80 5.48 -4.15 -8.41
C THR A 80 6.58 -4.92 -7.67
N GLY A 81 6.21 -5.78 -6.70
CA GLY A 81 7.19 -6.55 -5.92
C GLY A 81 8.16 -5.68 -5.12
N SER A 82 7.82 -4.43 -4.90
CA SER A 82 8.57 -3.54 -4.02
C SER A 82 8.08 -3.74 -2.59
N ASN A 83 8.62 -4.76 -1.96
CA ASN A 83 8.30 -5.20 -0.60
C ASN A 83 8.91 -4.30 0.49
N MET A 84 9.54 -3.20 0.09
CA MET A 84 10.09 -2.19 0.99
C MET A 84 9.05 -1.10 1.30
N LEU A 85 9.22 -0.40 2.41
CA LEU A 85 8.35 0.68 2.86
C LEU A 85 7.99 1.69 1.73
N ASN A 86 8.97 2.08 0.93
CA ASN A 86 8.75 3.01 -0.18
C ASN A 86 7.78 2.47 -1.24
N GLY A 87 7.81 1.16 -1.50
CA GLY A 87 6.91 0.51 -2.44
C GLY A 87 5.48 0.44 -1.92
N VAL A 88 5.32 0.13 -0.63
CA VAL A 88 4.01 0.13 0.02
C VAL A 88 3.41 1.54 0.03
N VAL A 89 4.19 2.55 0.43
CA VAL A 89 3.73 3.95 0.39
C VAL A 89 3.35 4.37 -1.02
N ALA A 90 4.15 4.00 -2.02
CA ALA A 90 3.84 4.30 -3.42
C ALA A 90 2.51 3.69 -3.87
N ALA A 91 2.21 2.44 -3.48
CA ALA A 91 0.94 1.80 -3.81
C ALA A 91 -0.25 2.59 -3.25
N PHE A 92 -0.19 3.01 -1.99
CA PHE A 92 -1.23 3.84 -1.37
C PHE A 92 -1.35 5.22 -2.02
N VAL A 93 -0.24 5.88 -2.30
CA VAL A 93 -0.23 7.20 -2.97
C VAL A 93 -0.83 7.11 -4.37
N LEU A 94 -0.47 6.09 -5.15
CA LEU A 94 -1.01 5.90 -6.50
C LEU A 94 -2.51 5.57 -6.49
N ALA A 95 -2.96 4.80 -5.50
CA ALA A 95 -4.37 4.46 -5.33
C ALA A 95 -5.21 5.63 -4.80
N SER A 96 -4.61 6.60 -4.10
CA SER A 96 -5.34 7.76 -3.60
C SER A 96 -5.80 8.68 -4.74
N LYS A 97 -6.85 9.43 -4.53
CA LYS A 97 -7.26 10.53 -5.42
C LYS A 97 -6.32 11.74 -5.25
N TRP A 98 -6.36 12.71 -6.15
CA TRP A 98 -5.55 13.94 -6.06
C TRP A 98 -5.77 14.74 -4.77
N ASN A 99 -6.95 14.61 -4.17
CA ASN A 99 -7.29 15.20 -2.87
C ASN A 99 -6.82 14.38 -1.67
N GLY A 100 -6.03 13.32 -1.87
CA GLY A 100 -5.51 12.43 -0.82
C GLY A 100 -6.52 11.43 -0.27
N LYS A 101 -7.73 11.33 -0.84
CA LYS A 101 -8.74 10.36 -0.42
C LYS A 101 -8.49 9.01 -1.05
N ILE A 102 -8.64 7.95 -0.26
CA ILE A 102 -8.63 6.56 -0.70
C ILE A 102 -10.07 6.04 -0.74
N ASP A 103 -10.39 5.36 -1.84
CA ASP A 103 -11.66 4.66 -2.03
C ASP A 103 -11.36 3.17 -2.25
N ALA A 104 -10.99 2.49 -1.17
CA ALA A 104 -10.67 1.06 -1.19
C ALA A 104 -11.30 0.35 0.01
N ASP A 105 -11.72 -0.89 -0.24
CA ASP A 105 -12.25 -1.79 0.79
C ASP A 105 -11.13 -2.54 1.49
N TYR A 106 -10.17 -2.99 0.69
CA TYR A 106 -9.02 -3.76 1.16
C TYR A 106 -7.70 -3.20 0.62
N ALA A 107 -6.62 -3.51 1.33
CA ALA A 107 -5.27 -3.37 0.80
C ALA A 107 -4.52 -4.69 0.98
N CYS A 108 -3.87 -5.17 -0.07
CA CYS A 108 -3.02 -6.35 -0.05
C CYS A 108 -1.59 -5.89 -0.32
N ILE A 109 -0.75 -5.97 0.69
CA ILE A 109 0.64 -5.51 0.64
C ILE A 109 1.60 -6.69 0.77
N GLU A 110 2.62 -6.70 -0.06
CA GLU A 110 3.76 -7.57 0.10
C GLU A 110 4.81 -6.86 0.95
N ALA A 111 5.26 -7.48 2.02
CA ALA A 111 6.29 -6.94 2.90
C ALA A 111 7.43 -7.95 3.08
N ASP A 112 8.65 -7.45 3.02
CA ASP A 112 9.83 -8.21 3.41
C ASP A 112 9.97 -8.24 4.93
N GLU A 113 10.53 -9.30 5.48
CA GLU A 113 10.69 -9.50 6.93
C GLU A 113 11.43 -8.32 7.58
N ALA A 114 12.47 -7.81 6.93
CA ALA A 114 13.19 -6.64 7.42
C ALA A 114 12.36 -5.35 7.38
N SER A 115 11.45 -5.24 6.42
CA SER A 115 10.61 -4.05 6.22
C SER A 115 9.37 -4.04 7.10
N THR A 116 8.92 -5.21 7.59
CA THR A 116 7.73 -5.33 8.45
C THR A 116 7.83 -4.47 9.69
N ARG A 117 9.01 -4.39 10.31
CA ARG A 117 9.28 -3.56 11.50
C ARG A 117 9.01 -2.06 11.25
N HIS A 118 9.16 -1.60 10.02
CA HIS A 118 8.97 -0.21 9.63
C HIS A 118 7.57 0.06 9.06
N ILE A 119 6.93 -0.97 8.52
CA ILE A 119 5.62 -0.86 7.88
C ILE A 119 4.49 -0.96 8.92
N PHE A 120 4.48 -2.00 9.75
CA PHE A 120 3.39 -2.26 10.69
C PHE A 120 3.12 -1.13 11.69
N PRO A 121 4.12 -0.50 12.31
CA PRO A 121 3.86 0.61 13.23
C PRO A 121 3.21 1.84 12.54
N ARG A 122 3.33 1.93 11.22
CA ARG A 122 2.82 3.06 10.41
C ARG A 122 1.52 2.74 9.68
N ILE A 123 1.00 1.54 9.82
CA ILE A 123 -0.32 1.19 9.32
C ILE A 123 -1.33 1.44 10.43
N SER A 124 -2.12 2.49 10.27
CA SER A 124 -3.27 2.74 11.13
C SER A 124 -4.50 2.12 10.51
N MET A 125 -5.14 1.23 11.24
CA MET A 125 -6.49 0.78 10.87
C MET A 125 -7.49 1.67 11.59
N SER A 126 -8.40 2.28 10.84
CA SER A 126 -9.56 2.95 11.45
C SER A 126 -10.32 1.90 12.26
N THR A 127 -10.21 1.98 13.57
CA THR A 127 -10.99 1.16 14.50
C THR A 127 -12.45 1.61 14.49
N LYS A 128 -13.17 1.33 13.41
CA LYS A 128 -14.60 1.09 13.53
C LYS A 128 -14.75 -0.36 13.97
N PRO A 129 -15.50 -0.65 15.03
CA PRO A 129 -15.62 -1.99 15.57
C PRO A 129 -16.48 -2.86 14.65
N SER A 130 -15.86 -3.42 13.63
CA SER A 130 -16.43 -4.48 12.82
C SER A 130 -15.31 -5.28 12.19
N SER A 131 -15.10 -6.46 12.77
CA SER A 131 -14.25 -7.56 12.32
C SER A 131 -12.73 -7.34 12.35
N LYS A 132 -12.13 -7.79 13.43
CA LYS A 132 -10.72 -8.20 13.48
C LYS A 132 -10.53 -9.43 12.60
N ALA A 133 -9.68 -9.33 11.61
CA ALA A 133 -9.03 -10.48 11.01
C ALA A 133 -7.58 -10.12 10.67
N SER A 134 -6.68 -10.41 11.60
CA SER A 134 -5.27 -10.53 11.28
C SER A 134 -5.02 -11.99 10.89
N MET A 135 -4.68 -12.26 9.66
CA MET A 135 -4.27 -13.58 9.22
C MET A 135 -2.78 -13.52 8.93
N THR A 136 -2.00 -14.00 9.88
CA THR A 136 -0.57 -14.27 9.70
C THR A 136 -0.46 -15.69 9.18
N MET A 137 -0.02 -15.87 7.96
CA MET A 137 0.36 -17.19 7.46
C MET A 137 1.87 -17.34 7.64
N ASN A 138 2.27 -18.31 8.45
CA ASN A 138 3.64 -18.79 8.59
C ASN A 138 4.02 -19.66 7.39
#